data_afeec396639721cc789be337b508ff87
#
_entry.id   afeec396639721cc789be337b508ff87
#
_cell.length_a   1.000
_cell.length_b   1.000
_cell.length_c   1.000
_cell.angle_alpha   90.00
_cell.angle_beta   90.00
_cell.angle_gamma   90.00
#
_symmetry.space_group_name_H-M   'P 1'
#
loop_
_entity.id
_entity.type
_entity.pdbx_description
1 polymer ?
#
loop_
_entity_poly.entity_id
_entity_poly.type
_entity_poly.pdbx_seq_one_letter_code
_entity_poly.pdbx_strand_id
1 'polypeptide(L)'
;MSVSLKPVSEQTLVITGATSGIGLATALEAADRGANLLLIARSPDRLEDAAQRCRDRGAKVETLAADVADQAVLEMAHEKAHEAFGGFDTWVNNAGASVYGLLVDVPLDDARQVFETNYWGTVHGSLVAARHFKEAGTSGAIVNVGSVLSDRAFPLQGHYSATKHAIKGFTDALRMELDKEDVPVSVTLIKPNATDTPYPEHAANYMDQEPVIPSPAYAPETVARAILSAAEKPARDVTVGAKDGVMAALGMVAPGLVDKISVPAFFEQQKSGTPATGNPKGNLYEPPSNTGTTRGNLDGRVFEHSIWSQMQQKPLLSLGAAALVGAAIAMAGRD
;
A
#
# COMPACT_ATOMS: atom_id res chain seq x y z
N MET A 1 23.70 -9.23 5.75
CA MET A 1 23.74 -8.84 7.19
C MET A 1 22.35 -8.96 7.82
N SER A 2 22.24 -9.17 9.13
CA SER A 2 20.94 -9.08 9.82
C SER A 2 20.58 -7.62 9.98
N VAL A 3 19.45 -7.18 9.36
CA VAL A 3 18.91 -5.83 9.54
C VAL A 3 18.28 -5.72 10.92
N SER A 4 18.73 -4.77 11.73
CA SER A 4 18.14 -4.46 13.04
C SER A 4 17.43 -3.13 12.96
N LEU A 5 16.10 -3.14 13.12
CA LEU A 5 15.25 -1.95 13.06
C LEU A 5 14.91 -1.48 14.47
N LYS A 6 14.79 -0.16 14.65
CA LYS A 6 14.35 0.46 15.90
C LYS A 6 12.86 0.20 16.16
N PRO A 7 12.37 0.26 17.40
CA PRO A 7 10.94 0.35 17.67
C PRO A 7 10.36 1.65 17.06
N VAL A 8 9.09 1.63 16.65
CA VAL A 8 8.42 2.79 16.01
C VAL A 8 8.54 4.05 16.87
N SER A 9 8.51 3.93 18.20
CA SER A 9 8.65 5.06 19.14
C SER A 9 9.99 5.81 19.05
N GLU A 10 10.99 5.23 18.42
CA GLU A 10 12.33 5.82 18.25
C GLU A 10 12.62 6.19 16.79
N GLN A 11 11.61 6.06 15.92
CA GLN A 11 11.77 6.28 14.48
C GLN A 11 11.25 7.64 14.04
N THR A 12 11.83 8.12 12.95
CA THR A 12 11.23 9.12 12.04
C THR A 12 10.72 8.39 10.81
N LEU A 13 9.42 8.53 10.53
CA LEU A 13 8.77 7.93 9.36
C LEU A 13 8.42 8.98 8.33
N VAL A 14 8.77 8.75 7.07
CA VAL A 14 8.26 9.48 5.91
C VAL A 14 7.10 8.70 5.31
N ILE A 15 5.92 9.33 5.15
CA ILE A 15 4.71 8.66 4.68
C ILE A 15 4.10 9.46 3.51
N THR A 16 4.05 8.85 2.32
CA THR A 16 3.40 9.45 1.14
C THR A 16 1.91 9.09 1.09
N GLY A 17 1.07 10.01 0.57
CA GLY A 17 -0.38 9.80 0.53
C GLY A 17 -1.01 9.81 1.92
N ALA A 18 -0.50 10.65 2.82
CA ALA A 18 -0.82 10.64 4.25
C ALA A 18 -2.17 11.27 4.64
N THR A 19 -2.95 11.78 3.67
CA THR A 19 -4.17 12.57 3.97
C THR A 19 -5.46 11.77 4.00
N SER A 20 -5.45 10.48 3.65
CA SER A 20 -6.64 9.62 3.69
C SER A 20 -6.28 8.13 3.73
N GLY A 21 -7.28 7.28 3.96
CA GLY A 21 -7.19 5.83 3.86
C GLY A 21 -6.05 5.23 4.68
N ILE A 22 -5.31 4.33 4.06
CA ILE A 22 -4.18 3.59 4.67
C ILE A 22 -3.08 4.53 5.14
N GLY A 23 -2.72 5.56 4.34
CA GLY A 23 -1.65 6.49 4.69
C GLY A 23 -1.97 7.29 5.95
N LEU A 24 -3.18 7.82 6.06
CA LEU A 24 -3.64 8.52 7.26
C LEU A 24 -3.73 7.58 8.46
N ALA A 25 -4.28 6.38 8.30
CA ALA A 25 -4.32 5.38 9.36
C ALA A 25 -2.91 5.01 9.86
N THR A 26 -1.94 4.91 8.94
CA THR A 26 -0.53 4.66 9.30
C THR A 26 0.07 5.82 10.07
N ALA A 27 -0.17 7.06 9.63
CA ALA A 27 0.33 8.25 10.31
C ALA A 27 -0.23 8.37 11.74
N LEU A 28 -1.54 8.17 11.91
CA LEU A 28 -2.20 8.24 13.23
C LEU A 28 -1.70 7.13 14.18
N GLU A 29 -1.60 5.90 13.71
CA GLU A 29 -1.09 4.76 14.49
C GLU A 29 0.40 4.94 14.85
N ALA A 30 1.22 5.51 13.94
CA ALA A 30 2.61 5.82 14.20
C ALA A 30 2.76 6.95 15.25
N ALA A 31 1.89 7.97 15.18
CA ALA A 31 1.81 9.03 16.17
C ALA A 31 1.45 8.50 17.56
N ASP A 32 0.44 7.62 17.65
CA ASP A 32 0.05 6.95 18.91
C ASP A 32 1.20 6.12 19.52
N ARG A 33 2.13 5.65 18.67
CA ARG A 33 3.34 4.92 19.11
C ARG A 33 4.54 5.82 19.40
N GLY A 34 4.43 7.14 19.23
CA GLY A 34 5.45 8.12 19.58
C GLY A 34 6.49 8.41 18.49
N ALA A 35 6.24 8.04 17.25
CA ALA A 35 7.14 8.32 16.12
C ALA A 35 7.16 9.82 15.75
N ASN A 36 8.27 10.29 15.18
CA ASN A 36 8.32 11.53 14.42
C ASN A 36 7.83 11.26 12.98
N LEU A 37 7.17 12.24 12.36
CA LEU A 37 6.52 12.05 11.06
C LEU A 37 6.89 13.16 10.09
N LEU A 38 7.23 12.80 8.86
CA LEU A 38 7.15 13.66 7.69
C LEU A 38 6.01 13.16 6.81
N LEU A 39 4.94 13.93 6.69
CA LEU A 39 3.76 13.60 5.91
C LEU A 39 3.81 14.27 4.54
N ILE A 40 3.54 13.51 3.49
CA ILE A 40 3.60 13.99 2.10
C ILE A 40 2.27 13.71 1.40
N ALA A 41 1.67 14.76 0.82
CA ALA A 41 0.48 14.66 -0.04
C ALA A 41 0.32 15.94 -0.88
N ARG A 42 -0.57 15.93 -1.89
CA ARG A 42 -0.74 17.06 -2.80
C ARG A 42 -1.50 18.26 -2.21
N SER A 43 -2.47 18.03 -1.30
CA SER A 43 -3.31 19.10 -0.74
C SER A 43 -2.71 19.66 0.56
N PRO A 44 -2.26 20.94 0.59
CA PRO A 44 -1.69 21.56 1.79
C PRO A 44 -2.65 21.56 2.98
N ASP A 45 -3.91 21.95 2.76
CA ASP A 45 -4.90 22.10 3.85
C ASP A 45 -5.19 20.76 4.54
N ARG A 46 -5.33 19.68 3.76
CA ARG A 46 -5.57 18.35 4.30
C ARG A 46 -4.35 17.75 4.95
N LEU A 47 -3.20 18.10 4.41
CA LEU A 47 -1.93 17.67 4.97
C LEU A 47 -1.76 18.30 6.36
N GLU A 48 -2.13 19.56 6.53
CA GLU A 48 -2.09 20.22 7.82
C GLU A 48 -3.15 19.67 8.79
N ASP A 49 -4.37 19.33 8.32
CA ASP A 49 -5.36 18.62 9.15
C ASP A 49 -4.81 17.26 9.64
N ALA A 50 -4.23 16.47 8.75
CA ALA A 50 -3.62 15.19 9.11
C ALA A 50 -2.47 15.37 10.11
N ALA A 51 -1.62 16.37 9.88
CA ALA A 51 -0.50 16.70 10.77
C ALA A 51 -0.99 17.14 12.15
N GLN A 52 -2.02 17.98 12.21
CA GLN A 52 -2.60 18.41 13.49
C GLN A 52 -3.14 17.22 14.28
N ARG A 53 -3.86 16.31 13.62
CA ARG A 53 -4.37 15.08 14.25
C ARG A 53 -3.27 14.17 14.79
N CYS A 54 -2.09 14.16 14.17
CA CYS A 54 -0.92 13.45 14.66
C CYS A 54 -0.24 14.19 15.83
N ARG A 55 -0.16 15.54 15.77
CA ARG A 55 0.38 16.38 16.87
C ARG A 55 -0.49 16.27 18.12
N ASP A 56 -1.81 16.20 17.98
CA ASP A 56 -2.75 16.00 19.10
C ASP A 56 -2.53 14.65 19.83
N ARG A 57 -1.81 13.69 19.17
CA ARG A 57 -1.35 12.41 19.74
C ARG A 57 0.07 12.47 20.29
N GLY A 58 0.67 13.66 20.29
CA GLY A 58 2.02 13.89 20.84
C GLY A 58 3.18 13.71 19.86
N ALA A 59 2.93 13.42 18.59
CA ALA A 59 3.99 13.28 17.59
C ALA A 59 4.58 14.63 17.16
N LYS A 60 5.87 14.66 16.85
CA LYS A 60 6.46 15.76 16.10
C LYS A 60 6.19 15.52 14.62
N VAL A 61 5.62 16.51 13.93
CA VAL A 61 5.16 16.34 12.55
C VAL A 61 5.59 17.51 11.68
N GLU A 62 6.26 17.18 10.60
CA GLU A 62 6.52 18.04 9.45
C GLU A 62 5.66 17.64 8.27
N THR A 63 5.41 18.57 7.36
CA THR A 63 4.59 18.35 6.18
C THR A 63 5.30 18.82 4.92
N LEU A 64 5.07 18.12 3.80
CA LEU A 64 5.52 18.54 2.47
C LEU A 64 4.37 18.39 1.47
N ALA A 65 3.85 19.51 0.98
CA ALA A 65 2.85 19.50 -0.08
C ALA A 65 3.53 19.20 -1.42
N ALA A 66 3.26 17.99 -1.97
CA ALA A 66 4.01 17.46 -3.10
C ALA A 66 3.22 16.42 -3.91
N ASP A 67 3.46 16.37 -5.22
CA ASP A 67 3.10 15.21 -6.04
C ASP A 67 4.28 14.23 -6.10
N VAL A 68 4.03 12.98 -5.75
CA VAL A 68 5.06 11.92 -5.75
C VAL A 68 5.57 11.57 -7.16
N ALA A 69 4.83 11.94 -8.19
CA ALA A 69 5.25 11.81 -9.58
C ALA A 69 6.45 12.72 -9.91
N ASP A 70 6.65 13.80 -9.16
CA ASP A 70 7.79 14.69 -9.32
C ASP A 70 8.97 14.23 -8.44
N GLN A 71 10.02 13.72 -9.10
CA GLN A 71 11.23 13.26 -8.43
C GLN A 71 11.91 14.34 -7.59
N ALA A 72 12.01 15.58 -8.12
CA ALA A 72 12.71 16.66 -7.43
C ALA A 72 12.08 16.99 -6.08
N VAL A 73 10.77 16.86 -5.98
CA VAL A 73 10.04 17.10 -4.73
C VAL A 73 10.33 16.03 -3.68
N LEU A 74 10.55 14.78 -4.07
CA LEU A 74 10.92 13.73 -3.12
C LEU A 74 12.37 13.85 -2.63
N GLU A 75 13.27 14.45 -3.41
CA GLU A 75 14.59 14.85 -2.91
C GLU A 75 14.46 15.94 -1.82
N MET A 76 13.57 16.93 -2.00
CA MET A 76 13.26 17.93 -0.95
C MET A 76 12.70 17.28 0.34
N ALA A 77 11.99 16.16 0.23
CA ALA A 77 11.49 15.43 1.40
C ALA A 77 12.65 14.86 2.25
N HIS A 78 13.71 14.36 1.59
CA HIS A 78 14.94 13.91 2.27
C HIS A 78 15.59 15.07 3.03
N GLU A 79 15.79 16.22 2.36
CA GLU A 79 16.37 17.41 2.98
C GLU A 79 15.56 17.88 4.19
N LYS A 80 14.23 17.96 4.03
CA LYS A 80 13.32 18.38 5.12
C LYS A 80 13.34 17.42 6.31
N ALA A 81 13.36 16.11 6.07
CA ALA A 81 13.49 15.14 7.16
C ALA A 81 14.83 15.25 7.87
N HIS A 82 15.90 15.54 7.13
CA HIS A 82 17.23 15.74 7.70
C HIS A 82 17.29 17.01 8.57
N GLU A 83 16.76 18.13 8.09
CA GLU A 83 16.72 19.39 8.82
C GLU A 83 15.89 19.28 10.12
N ALA A 84 14.70 18.66 10.05
CA ALA A 84 13.77 18.62 11.17
C ALA A 84 14.10 17.55 12.21
N PHE A 85 14.62 16.40 11.78
CA PHE A 85 14.76 15.20 12.62
C PHE A 85 16.14 14.57 12.57
N GLY A 86 17.06 15.08 11.75
CA GLY A 86 18.39 14.48 11.55
C GLY A 86 18.41 13.31 10.56
N GLY A 87 17.30 13.07 9.86
CA GLY A 87 17.12 11.99 8.89
C GLY A 87 15.79 11.23 9.11
N PHE A 88 15.72 10.02 8.55
CA PHE A 88 14.57 9.13 8.77
C PHE A 88 15.01 7.66 8.88
N ASP A 89 14.17 6.85 9.52
CA ASP A 89 14.40 5.42 9.76
C ASP A 89 13.51 4.55 8.86
N THR A 90 12.35 5.05 8.48
CA THR A 90 11.41 4.32 7.61
C THR A 90 10.81 5.24 6.55
N TRP A 91 10.81 4.76 5.30
CA TRP A 91 10.12 5.40 4.18
C TRP A 91 8.95 4.55 3.71
N VAL A 92 7.72 5.10 3.74
CA VAL A 92 6.49 4.42 3.33
C VAL A 92 5.97 5.02 2.02
N ASN A 93 6.11 4.29 0.92
CA ASN A 93 5.50 4.60 -0.36
C ASN A 93 4.07 4.07 -0.38
N ASN A 94 3.12 4.93 0.02
CA ASN A 94 1.70 4.58 0.08
C ASN A 94 0.84 5.38 -0.92
N ALA A 95 1.28 6.54 -1.37
CA ALA A 95 0.54 7.34 -2.36
C ALA A 95 0.14 6.48 -3.57
N GLY A 96 -1.11 6.64 -4.01
CA GLY A 96 -1.62 5.88 -5.14
C GLY A 96 -2.92 6.44 -5.68
N ALA A 97 -3.13 6.18 -6.96
CA ALA A 97 -4.34 6.51 -7.70
C ALA A 97 -4.88 5.27 -8.39
N SER A 98 -6.14 5.30 -8.79
CA SER A 98 -6.78 4.19 -9.51
C SER A 98 -7.67 4.67 -10.63
N VAL A 99 -7.97 3.74 -11.52
CA VAL A 99 -8.96 3.91 -12.58
C VAL A 99 -9.78 2.64 -12.72
N TYR A 100 -11.09 2.80 -12.76
CA TYR A 100 -12.06 1.75 -13.09
C TYR A 100 -12.56 1.93 -14.52
N GLY A 101 -12.67 0.83 -15.26
CA GLY A 101 -13.17 0.77 -16.61
C GLY A 101 -12.61 -0.40 -17.41
N LEU A 102 -13.23 -0.71 -18.54
CA LEU A 102 -12.63 -1.64 -19.50
C LEU A 102 -11.33 -1.01 -20.04
N LEU A 103 -10.31 -1.84 -20.27
CA LEU A 103 -9.01 -1.34 -20.77
C LEU A 103 -9.12 -0.53 -22.07
N VAL A 104 -10.09 -0.88 -22.91
CA VAL A 104 -10.34 -0.19 -24.19
C VAL A 104 -11.04 1.15 -24.05
N ASP A 105 -11.71 1.39 -22.92
CA ASP A 105 -12.51 2.61 -22.67
C ASP A 105 -11.74 3.65 -21.84
N VAL A 106 -10.68 3.24 -21.14
CA VAL A 106 -9.84 4.15 -20.34
C VAL A 106 -8.90 4.94 -21.26
N PRO A 107 -8.92 6.28 -21.22
CA PRO A 107 -7.97 7.10 -21.97
C PRO A 107 -6.52 6.78 -21.61
N LEU A 108 -5.66 6.68 -22.62
CA LEU A 108 -4.25 6.32 -22.39
C LEU A 108 -3.49 7.34 -21.52
N ASP A 109 -3.87 8.60 -21.56
CA ASP A 109 -3.24 9.63 -20.72
C ASP A 109 -3.59 9.43 -19.25
N ASP A 110 -4.83 9.03 -18.95
CA ASP A 110 -5.24 8.70 -17.58
C ASP A 110 -4.56 7.40 -17.09
N ALA A 111 -4.43 6.41 -17.98
CA ALA A 111 -3.64 5.21 -17.68
C ALA A 111 -2.16 5.54 -17.38
N ARG A 112 -1.54 6.46 -18.14
CA ARG A 112 -0.18 6.95 -17.88
C ARG A 112 -0.10 7.65 -16.53
N GLN A 113 -1.07 8.52 -16.21
CA GLN A 113 -1.10 9.24 -14.92
C GLN A 113 -1.18 8.29 -13.73
N VAL A 114 -1.91 7.17 -13.85
CA VAL A 114 -1.90 6.10 -12.81
C VAL A 114 -0.49 5.52 -12.64
N PHE A 115 0.28 5.33 -13.74
CA PHE A 115 1.66 4.86 -13.67
C PHE A 115 2.58 5.90 -13.04
N GLU A 116 2.44 7.18 -13.40
CA GLU A 116 3.24 8.28 -12.80
C GLU A 116 3.08 8.29 -11.28
N THR A 117 1.84 8.28 -10.78
CA THR A 117 1.59 8.31 -9.34
C THR A 117 2.03 7.01 -8.65
N ASN A 118 1.60 5.85 -9.16
CA ASN A 118 1.77 4.58 -8.45
C ASN A 118 3.18 4.03 -8.58
N TYR A 119 3.64 3.87 -9.83
CA TYR A 119 4.92 3.22 -10.12
C TYR A 119 6.08 4.21 -9.94
N TRP A 120 6.07 5.32 -10.66
CA TRP A 120 7.17 6.28 -10.59
C TRP A 120 7.25 6.94 -9.23
N GLY A 121 6.12 7.30 -8.60
CA GLY A 121 6.12 7.80 -7.22
C GLY A 121 6.76 6.81 -6.22
N THR A 122 6.48 5.49 -6.36
CA THR A 122 7.13 4.47 -5.55
C THR A 122 8.62 4.34 -5.87
N VAL A 123 9.00 4.39 -7.15
CA VAL A 123 10.41 4.34 -7.58
C VAL A 123 11.18 5.53 -7.01
N HIS A 124 10.70 6.75 -7.20
CA HIS A 124 11.35 7.98 -6.72
C HIS A 124 11.59 7.92 -5.21
N GLY A 125 10.54 7.65 -4.42
CA GLY A 125 10.66 7.57 -2.96
C GLY A 125 11.59 6.44 -2.49
N SER A 126 11.52 5.27 -3.13
CA SER A 126 12.40 4.15 -2.81
C SER A 126 13.87 4.46 -3.11
N LEU A 127 14.17 5.14 -4.23
CA LEU A 127 15.54 5.48 -4.60
C LEU A 127 16.12 6.58 -3.69
N VAL A 128 15.30 7.57 -3.30
CA VAL A 128 15.70 8.57 -2.28
C VAL A 128 16.06 7.88 -0.98
N ALA A 129 15.18 6.98 -0.50
CA ALA A 129 15.41 6.25 0.74
C ALA A 129 16.63 5.32 0.65
N ALA A 130 16.80 4.61 -0.45
CA ALA A 130 17.94 3.72 -0.65
C ALA A 130 19.28 4.48 -0.63
N ARG A 131 19.36 5.65 -1.29
CA ARG A 131 20.55 6.51 -1.23
C ARG A 131 20.83 6.99 0.18
N HIS A 132 19.80 7.49 0.89
CA HIS A 132 19.93 7.92 2.29
C HIS A 132 20.57 6.84 3.16
N PHE A 133 20.05 5.61 3.16
CA PHE A 133 20.57 4.53 3.99
C PHE A 133 21.97 4.07 3.56
N LYS A 134 22.25 4.07 2.26
CA LYS A 134 23.56 3.72 1.72
C LYS A 134 24.63 4.73 2.14
N GLU A 135 24.34 6.01 2.07
CA GLU A 135 25.25 7.11 2.42
C GLU A 135 25.46 7.21 3.94
N ALA A 136 24.38 7.08 4.71
CA ALA A 136 24.45 7.13 6.17
C ALA A 136 25.03 5.86 6.80
N GLY A 137 25.01 4.72 6.10
CA GLY A 137 25.43 3.41 6.64
C GLY A 137 24.55 2.94 7.80
N THR A 138 23.32 3.45 7.90
CA THR A 138 22.38 3.14 8.98
C THR A 138 21.36 2.10 8.56
N SER A 139 20.86 1.32 9.52
CA SER A 139 19.76 0.40 9.28
C SER A 139 18.44 1.16 9.13
N GLY A 140 17.58 0.70 8.20
CA GLY A 140 16.26 1.28 8.00
C GLY A 140 15.30 0.41 7.24
N ALA A 141 14.11 0.93 6.97
CA ALA A 141 13.07 0.23 6.23
C ALA A 141 12.51 1.05 5.06
N ILE A 142 12.32 0.39 3.93
CA ILE A 142 11.54 0.88 2.78
C ILE A 142 10.31 0.01 2.67
N VAL A 143 9.12 0.60 2.80
CA VAL A 143 7.85 -0.10 2.77
C VAL A 143 7.06 0.38 1.56
N ASN A 144 6.89 -0.50 0.58
CA ASN A 144 6.12 -0.23 -0.64
C ASN A 144 4.72 -0.82 -0.51
N VAL A 145 3.69 0.01 -0.65
CA VAL A 145 2.29 -0.44 -0.61
C VAL A 145 1.86 -0.89 -2.00
N GLY A 146 1.92 -2.19 -2.21
CA GLY A 146 1.37 -2.88 -3.38
C GLY A 146 -0.13 -3.10 -3.27
N SER A 147 -0.56 -4.31 -3.62
CA SER A 147 -1.94 -4.83 -3.52
C SER A 147 -1.90 -6.34 -3.71
N VAL A 148 -2.96 -7.05 -3.37
CA VAL A 148 -3.18 -8.41 -3.87
C VAL A 148 -3.24 -8.44 -5.41
N LEU A 149 -3.56 -7.31 -6.02
CA LEU A 149 -3.49 -7.09 -7.47
C LEU A 149 -2.06 -7.00 -8.01
N SER A 150 -1.05 -7.08 -7.17
CA SER A 150 0.36 -7.27 -7.56
C SER A 150 0.69 -8.71 -7.97
N ASP A 151 -0.15 -9.66 -7.56
CA ASP A 151 0.03 -11.09 -7.86
C ASP A 151 -1.00 -11.59 -8.90
N ARG A 152 -2.16 -10.94 -9.01
CA ARG A 152 -3.21 -11.26 -9.97
C ARG A 152 -4.02 -10.02 -10.36
N ALA A 153 -4.17 -9.80 -11.67
CA ALA A 153 -4.97 -8.71 -12.19
C ALA A 153 -6.49 -8.99 -12.03
N PHE A 154 -7.25 -7.90 -11.83
CA PHE A 154 -8.71 -7.93 -11.84
C PHE A 154 -9.25 -7.17 -13.04
N PRO A 155 -10.35 -7.63 -13.67
CA PRO A 155 -11.04 -6.86 -14.69
C PRO A 155 -11.52 -5.52 -14.12
N LEU A 156 -11.77 -4.55 -14.98
CA LEU A 156 -12.12 -3.15 -14.65
C LEU A 156 -11.02 -2.36 -13.92
N GLN A 157 -9.98 -2.99 -13.41
CA GLN A 157 -8.80 -2.36 -12.79
C GLN A 157 -7.49 -2.79 -13.47
N GLY A 158 -7.50 -3.00 -14.78
CA GLY A 158 -6.36 -3.54 -15.51
C GLY A 158 -5.12 -2.66 -15.45
N HIS A 159 -5.25 -1.34 -15.66
CA HIS A 159 -4.12 -0.39 -15.58
C HIS A 159 -3.59 -0.27 -14.16
N TYR A 160 -4.47 -0.21 -13.15
CA TYR A 160 -4.07 -0.23 -11.75
C TYR A 160 -3.32 -1.53 -11.39
N SER A 161 -3.86 -2.69 -11.79
CA SER A 161 -3.20 -3.98 -11.58
C SER A 161 -1.81 -4.02 -12.21
N ALA A 162 -1.65 -3.47 -13.42
CA ALA A 162 -0.36 -3.39 -14.08
C ALA A 162 0.65 -2.57 -13.29
N THR A 163 0.26 -1.40 -12.71
CA THR A 163 1.15 -0.63 -11.84
C THR A 163 1.56 -1.42 -10.60
N LYS A 164 0.64 -2.18 -10.01
CA LYS A 164 0.93 -2.96 -8.79
C LYS A 164 1.83 -4.17 -9.06
N HIS A 165 1.73 -4.79 -10.25
CA HIS A 165 2.72 -5.78 -10.71
C HIS A 165 4.10 -5.17 -10.93
N ALA A 166 4.16 -3.98 -11.55
CA ALA A 166 5.41 -3.25 -11.77
C ALA A 166 6.10 -2.88 -10.44
N ILE A 167 5.34 -2.39 -9.44
CA ILE A 167 5.85 -2.11 -8.09
C ILE A 167 6.44 -3.37 -7.45
N LYS A 168 5.80 -4.53 -7.59
CA LYS A 168 6.34 -5.79 -7.06
C LYS A 168 7.68 -6.14 -7.71
N GLY A 169 7.76 -6.12 -9.04
CA GLY A 169 9.00 -6.41 -9.76
C GLY A 169 10.14 -5.46 -9.37
N PHE A 170 9.84 -4.17 -9.29
CA PHE A 170 10.79 -3.16 -8.81
C PHE A 170 11.24 -3.41 -7.36
N THR A 171 10.30 -3.68 -6.46
CA THR A 171 10.61 -3.94 -5.04
C THR A 171 11.49 -5.17 -4.87
N ASP A 172 11.23 -6.23 -5.65
CA ASP A 172 12.05 -7.45 -5.63
C ASP A 172 13.48 -7.19 -6.11
N ALA A 173 13.65 -6.41 -7.20
CA ALA A 173 14.96 -6.04 -7.73
C ALA A 173 15.73 -5.16 -6.75
N LEU A 174 15.11 -4.09 -6.24
CA LEU A 174 15.74 -3.17 -5.28
C LEU A 174 16.25 -3.91 -4.04
N ARG A 175 15.45 -4.85 -3.52
CA ARG A 175 15.86 -5.67 -2.36
C ARG A 175 17.12 -6.47 -2.65
N MET A 176 17.18 -7.14 -3.81
CA MET A 176 18.33 -7.95 -4.19
C MET A 176 19.60 -7.11 -4.43
N GLU A 177 19.44 -5.92 -4.99
CA GLU A 177 20.55 -4.99 -5.24
C GLU A 177 21.13 -4.45 -3.93
N LEU A 178 20.28 -3.99 -2.99
CA LEU A 178 20.70 -3.50 -1.69
C LEU A 178 21.34 -4.61 -0.82
N ASP A 179 20.80 -5.84 -0.87
CA ASP A 179 21.37 -7.00 -0.21
C ASP A 179 22.76 -7.34 -0.77
N LYS A 180 22.93 -7.27 -2.09
CA LYS A 180 24.23 -7.49 -2.77
C LYS A 180 25.27 -6.45 -2.40
N GLU A 181 24.87 -5.22 -2.14
CA GLU A 181 25.74 -4.11 -1.72
C GLU A 181 25.94 -4.03 -0.20
N ASP A 182 25.42 -5.00 0.54
CA ASP A 182 25.48 -5.06 2.03
C ASP A 182 24.87 -3.82 2.72
N VAL A 183 23.91 -3.14 2.07
CA VAL A 183 23.17 -2.02 2.66
C VAL A 183 22.18 -2.57 3.69
N PRO A 184 22.20 -2.14 4.96
CA PRO A 184 21.41 -2.75 6.03
C PRO A 184 19.93 -2.27 6.02
N VAL A 185 19.23 -2.44 4.91
CA VAL A 185 17.85 -1.97 4.69
C VAL A 185 16.89 -3.13 4.49
N SER A 186 15.76 -3.08 5.18
CA SER A 186 14.63 -3.98 4.93
C SER A 186 13.72 -3.38 3.85
N VAL A 187 13.57 -4.04 2.71
CA VAL A 187 12.64 -3.62 1.66
C VAL A 187 11.43 -4.54 1.67
N THR A 188 10.27 -4.02 2.07
CA THR A 188 9.04 -4.79 2.26
C THR A 188 7.95 -4.37 1.27
N LEU A 189 7.29 -5.37 0.65
CA LEU A 189 6.05 -5.15 -0.11
C LEU A 189 4.85 -5.50 0.76
N ILE A 190 4.01 -4.51 1.09
CA ILE A 190 2.71 -4.74 1.73
C ILE A 190 1.67 -4.94 0.63
N LYS A 191 0.90 -6.03 0.73
CA LYS A 191 -0.16 -6.38 -0.23
C LYS A 191 -1.53 -6.35 0.45
N PRO A 192 -2.18 -5.16 0.52
CA PRO A 192 -3.55 -5.07 1.03
C PRO A 192 -4.52 -5.80 0.12
N ASN A 193 -5.51 -6.46 0.73
CA ASN A 193 -6.74 -6.89 0.10
C ASN A 193 -7.75 -5.73 0.08
N ALA A 194 -9.00 -5.98 -0.33
CA ALA A 194 -10.09 -5.03 -0.22
C ALA A 194 -10.04 -4.35 1.16
N THR A 195 -9.86 -3.03 1.16
CA THR A 195 -9.68 -2.23 2.39
C THR A 195 -10.68 -1.11 2.40
N ASP A 196 -11.44 -0.97 3.47
CA ASP A 196 -12.47 0.05 3.65
C ASP A 196 -11.83 1.45 3.74
N THR A 197 -11.67 2.08 2.60
CA THR A 197 -11.06 3.41 2.44
C THR A 197 -11.84 4.23 1.40
N PRO A 198 -11.66 5.55 1.33
CA PRO A 198 -12.27 6.38 0.27
C PRO A 198 -11.70 6.11 -1.13
N TYR A 199 -11.08 4.96 -1.37
CA TYR A 199 -10.44 4.61 -2.62
C TYR A 199 -11.37 4.63 -3.86
N PRO A 200 -12.61 4.08 -3.80
CA PRO A 200 -13.52 4.16 -4.95
C PRO A 200 -13.95 5.60 -5.27
N GLU A 201 -14.19 6.41 -4.25
CA GLU A 201 -14.58 7.82 -4.38
C GLU A 201 -13.47 8.68 -5.03
N HIS A 202 -12.22 8.27 -4.85
CA HIS A 202 -11.04 8.95 -5.37
C HIS A 202 -10.63 8.48 -6.76
N ALA A 203 -11.08 7.29 -7.17
CA ALA A 203 -10.65 6.68 -8.42
C ALA A 203 -11.28 7.39 -9.64
N ALA A 204 -10.56 7.39 -10.76
CA ALA A 204 -11.17 7.68 -12.04
C ALA A 204 -12.15 6.56 -12.40
N ASN A 205 -13.30 6.90 -12.98
CA ASN A 205 -14.36 5.95 -13.25
C ASN A 205 -14.91 6.11 -14.67
N TYR A 206 -14.67 5.10 -15.49
CA TYR A 206 -15.16 4.95 -16.87
C TYR A 206 -16.21 3.85 -16.99
N MET A 207 -16.76 3.40 -15.85
CA MET A 207 -17.92 2.49 -15.83
C MET A 207 -19.23 3.28 -15.89
N ASP A 208 -20.31 2.58 -16.18
CA ASP A 208 -21.69 3.09 -16.13
C ASP A 208 -22.24 3.24 -14.69
N GLN A 209 -21.56 2.69 -13.72
CA GLN A 209 -21.96 2.68 -12.29
C GLN A 209 -20.82 3.18 -11.41
N GLU A 210 -21.19 3.68 -10.22
CA GLU A 210 -20.20 4.02 -9.19
C GLU A 210 -19.42 2.77 -8.74
N PRO A 211 -18.08 2.87 -8.59
CA PRO A 211 -17.27 1.76 -8.11
C PRO A 211 -17.46 1.53 -6.60
N VAL A 212 -17.33 0.27 -6.19
CA VAL A 212 -17.35 -0.11 -4.77
C VAL A 212 -16.22 -1.06 -4.43
N ILE A 213 -15.84 -1.08 -3.15
CA ILE A 213 -14.93 -2.08 -2.60
C ILE A 213 -15.72 -3.36 -2.35
N PRO A 214 -15.28 -4.52 -2.89
CA PRO A 214 -15.94 -5.79 -2.60
C PRO A 214 -15.93 -6.14 -1.10
N SER A 215 -17.09 -6.53 -0.57
CA SER A 215 -17.20 -7.06 0.80
C SER A 215 -16.91 -8.58 0.82
N PRO A 216 -16.28 -9.09 1.89
CA PRO A 216 -15.78 -8.41 3.07
C PRO A 216 -14.46 -7.68 2.80
N ALA A 217 -14.26 -6.54 3.47
CA ALA A 217 -13.04 -5.74 3.42
C ALA A 217 -12.29 -5.76 4.77
N TYR A 218 -11.08 -5.22 4.78
CA TYR A 218 -10.29 -5.01 6.00
C TYR A 218 -10.28 -3.53 6.38
N ALA A 219 -10.20 -3.26 7.67
CA ALA A 219 -10.01 -1.91 8.16
C ALA A 219 -8.63 -1.36 7.73
N PRO A 220 -8.50 -0.07 7.35
CA PRO A 220 -7.21 0.53 7.01
C PRO A 220 -6.21 0.48 8.17
N GLU A 221 -6.67 0.49 9.41
CA GLU A 221 -5.86 0.31 10.62
C GLU A 221 -5.18 -1.08 10.66
N THR A 222 -5.80 -2.10 10.04
CA THR A 222 -5.17 -3.44 9.92
C THR A 222 -3.97 -3.41 8.98
N VAL A 223 -4.06 -2.64 7.90
CA VAL A 223 -2.94 -2.43 6.97
C VAL A 223 -1.86 -1.55 7.62
N ALA A 224 -2.26 -0.49 8.33
CA ALA A 224 -1.35 0.39 9.08
C ALA A 224 -0.48 -0.42 10.06
N ARG A 225 -1.11 -1.31 10.84
CA ARG A 225 -0.35 -2.20 11.74
C ARG A 225 0.63 -3.11 11.02
N ALA A 226 0.30 -3.59 9.82
CA ALA A 226 1.23 -4.39 9.01
C ALA A 226 2.41 -3.55 8.49
N ILE A 227 2.17 -2.31 8.07
CA ILE A 227 3.20 -1.35 7.66
C ILE A 227 4.15 -1.07 8.84
N LEU A 228 3.62 -0.70 9.99
CA LEU A 228 4.43 -0.39 11.18
C LEU A 228 5.17 -1.61 11.73
N SER A 229 4.59 -2.80 11.63
CA SER A 229 5.33 -4.02 11.96
C SER A 229 6.50 -4.28 11.01
N ALA A 230 6.36 -3.96 9.71
CA ALA A 230 7.47 -4.06 8.75
C ALA A 230 8.53 -2.97 8.96
N ALA A 231 8.16 -1.83 9.56
CA ALA A 231 9.09 -0.81 10.02
C ALA A 231 9.92 -1.23 11.25
N GLU A 232 9.45 -2.20 12.05
CA GLU A 232 10.15 -2.71 13.25
C GLU A 232 10.83 -4.06 13.01
N LYS A 233 10.34 -4.85 12.06
CA LYS A 233 10.77 -6.24 11.83
C LYS A 233 10.93 -6.48 10.33
N PRO A 234 12.14 -6.85 9.89
CA PRO A 234 12.37 -7.16 8.48
C PRO A 234 11.39 -8.21 7.96
N ALA A 235 10.74 -7.88 6.85
CA ALA A 235 9.84 -8.79 6.15
C ALA A 235 10.00 -8.60 4.65
N ARG A 236 9.80 -9.68 3.89
CA ARG A 236 9.86 -9.60 2.41
C ARG A 236 8.53 -9.10 1.84
N ASP A 237 7.48 -9.87 2.06
CA ASP A 237 6.13 -9.60 1.59
C ASP A 237 5.15 -9.83 2.74
N VAL A 238 4.19 -8.92 2.93
CA VAL A 238 3.14 -9.05 3.92
C VAL A 238 1.78 -8.87 3.24
N THR A 239 1.00 -9.94 3.15
CA THR A 239 -0.36 -9.89 2.62
C THR A 239 -1.34 -9.65 3.76
N VAL A 240 -2.17 -8.61 3.64
CA VAL A 240 -3.25 -8.33 4.60
C VAL A 240 -4.54 -8.92 4.06
N GLY A 241 -4.91 -10.08 4.61
CA GLY A 241 -6.06 -10.87 4.16
C GLY A 241 -5.65 -12.23 3.60
N ALA A 242 -6.42 -13.28 3.94
CA ALA A 242 -6.08 -14.67 3.60
C ALA A 242 -6.65 -15.14 2.25
N LYS A 243 -7.78 -14.56 1.82
CA LYS A 243 -8.62 -15.13 0.75
C LYS A 243 -7.96 -15.17 -0.61
N ASP A 244 -7.14 -14.15 -0.92
CA ASP A 244 -6.58 -13.99 -2.26
C ASP A 244 -5.23 -14.70 -2.46
N GLY A 245 -4.53 -15.05 -1.39
CA GLY A 245 -3.32 -15.89 -1.48
C GLY A 245 -3.61 -17.28 -2.07
N VAL A 246 -4.74 -17.86 -1.72
CA VAL A 246 -5.20 -19.16 -2.28
C VAL A 246 -5.58 -18.99 -3.77
N MET A 247 -6.30 -17.92 -4.12
CA MET A 247 -6.70 -17.64 -5.50
C MET A 247 -5.49 -17.30 -6.38
N ALA A 248 -4.50 -16.58 -5.85
CA ALA A 248 -3.26 -16.31 -6.55
C ALA A 248 -2.47 -17.61 -6.81
N ALA A 249 -2.36 -18.50 -5.84
CA ALA A 249 -1.70 -19.79 -5.98
C ALA A 249 -2.43 -20.69 -7.00
N LEU A 250 -3.75 -20.77 -6.94
CA LEU A 250 -4.56 -21.48 -7.93
C LEU A 250 -4.40 -20.88 -9.34
N GLY A 251 -4.31 -19.56 -9.44
CA GLY A 251 -4.07 -18.84 -10.70
C GLY A 251 -2.71 -19.16 -11.34
N MET A 252 -1.69 -19.52 -10.57
CA MET A 252 -0.41 -19.96 -11.10
C MET A 252 -0.47 -21.37 -11.70
N VAL A 253 -1.31 -22.24 -11.16
CA VAL A 253 -1.41 -23.67 -11.58
C VAL A 253 -2.46 -23.87 -12.66
N ALA A 254 -3.59 -23.18 -12.60
CA ALA A 254 -4.73 -23.34 -13.51
C ALA A 254 -5.37 -21.98 -13.88
N PRO A 255 -4.63 -21.05 -14.53
CA PRO A 255 -5.08 -19.69 -14.76
C PRO A 255 -6.41 -19.60 -15.54
N GLY A 256 -6.54 -20.37 -16.62
CA GLY A 256 -7.76 -20.33 -17.45
C GLY A 256 -9.02 -20.87 -16.75
N LEU A 257 -8.88 -21.80 -15.78
CA LEU A 257 -10.02 -22.25 -14.98
C LEU A 257 -10.43 -21.18 -13.97
N VAL A 258 -9.45 -20.56 -13.31
CA VAL A 258 -9.70 -19.48 -12.36
C VAL A 258 -10.32 -18.27 -13.06
N ASP A 259 -9.89 -17.92 -14.29
CA ASP A 259 -10.51 -16.85 -15.08
C ASP A 259 -11.99 -17.12 -15.35
N LYS A 260 -12.33 -18.33 -15.84
CA LYS A 260 -13.72 -18.70 -16.11
C LYS A 260 -14.64 -18.62 -14.90
N ILE A 261 -14.14 -18.97 -13.72
CA ILE A 261 -14.94 -18.96 -12.48
C ILE A 261 -15.02 -17.54 -11.90
N SER A 262 -13.93 -16.77 -11.96
CA SER A 262 -13.83 -15.51 -11.24
C SER A 262 -14.28 -14.29 -12.04
N VAL A 263 -14.19 -14.33 -13.38
CA VAL A 263 -14.54 -13.16 -14.22
C VAL A 263 -15.96 -12.64 -13.97
N PRO A 264 -17.04 -13.47 -14.01
CA PRO A 264 -18.39 -12.95 -13.77
C PRO A 264 -18.54 -12.29 -12.39
N ALA A 265 -17.99 -12.92 -11.35
CA ALA A 265 -18.08 -12.40 -9.99
C ALA A 265 -17.27 -11.10 -9.83
N PHE A 266 -16.07 -11.02 -10.40
CA PHE A 266 -15.20 -9.85 -10.28
C PHE A 266 -15.73 -8.62 -11.00
N PHE A 267 -16.49 -8.79 -12.10
CA PHE A 267 -17.15 -7.67 -12.76
C PHE A 267 -18.28 -7.08 -11.88
N GLU A 268 -19.14 -7.92 -11.34
CA GLU A 268 -20.32 -7.45 -10.60
C GLU A 268 -19.97 -6.95 -9.18
N GLN A 269 -18.97 -7.56 -8.51
CA GLN A 269 -18.59 -7.14 -7.16
C GLN A 269 -17.97 -5.74 -7.07
N GLN A 270 -17.57 -5.16 -8.19
CA GLN A 270 -16.97 -3.82 -8.24
C GLN A 270 -17.99 -2.72 -8.59
N LYS A 271 -19.26 -3.07 -8.86
CA LYS A 271 -20.32 -2.16 -9.24
C LYS A 271 -21.31 -1.96 -8.09
N SER A 272 -21.68 -0.71 -7.85
CA SER A 272 -22.61 -0.37 -6.75
C SER A 272 -24.08 -0.62 -7.06
N GLY A 273 -24.43 -0.78 -8.33
CA GLY A 273 -25.82 -0.71 -8.80
C GLY A 273 -26.34 0.73 -8.97
N THR A 274 -25.58 1.74 -8.57
CA THR A 274 -25.93 3.17 -8.70
C THR A 274 -25.28 3.73 -9.97
N PRO A 275 -26.00 4.47 -10.83
CA PRO A 275 -25.40 5.10 -12.01
C PRO A 275 -24.26 6.04 -11.64
N ALA A 276 -23.19 6.04 -12.43
CA ALA A 276 -22.07 6.96 -12.26
C ALA A 276 -22.53 8.41 -12.48
N THR A 277 -22.25 9.28 -11.52
CA THR A 277 -22.67 10.68 -11.53
C THR A 277 -21.52 11.68 -11.36
N GLY A 278 -20.34 11.17 -11.04
CA GLY A 278 -19.17 11.98 -10.69
C GLY A 278 -18.30 12.43 -11.87
N ASN A 279 -17.22 13.12 -11.54
CA ASN A 279 -16.15 13.44 -12.49
C ASN A 279 -15.45 12.13 -12.91
N PRO A 280 -15.43 11.75 -14.19
CA PRO A 280 -14.80 10.51 -14.63
C PRO A 280 -13.30 10.44 -14.32
N LYS A 281 -12.62 11.57 -14.11
CA LYS A 281 -11.19 11.62 -13.79
C LYS A 281 -10.87 11.41 -12.31
N GLY A 282 -11.87 11.47 -11.43
CA GLY A 282 -11.64 11.34 -9.99
C GLY A 282 -10.56 12.31 -9.49
N ASN A 283 -9.60 11.80 -8.75
CA ASN A 283 -8.47 12.56 -8.21
C ASN A 283 -7.14 12.32 -8.94
N LEU A 284 -7.15 11.84 -10.19
CA LEU A 284 -5.92 11.56 -10.93
C LEU A 284 -5.01 12.77 -11.03
N TYR A 285 -5.56 13.92 -11.37
CA TYR A 285 -4.80 15.15 -11.63
C TYR A 285 -4.86 16.13 -10.45
N GLU A 286 -5.97 16.17 -9.73
CA GLU A 286 -6.18 17.09 -8.63
C GLU A 286 -6.48 16.35 -7.33
N PRO A 287 -6.07 16.90 -6.17
CA PRO A 287 -6.39 16.29 -4.90
C PRO A 287 -7.92 16.30 -4.69
N PRO A 288 -8.48 15.28 -4.01
CA PRO A 288 -9.90 15.23 -3.74
C PRO A 288 -10.39 16.40 -2.88
N SER A 289 -11.60 16.92 -3.12
CA SER A 289 -12.16 18.06 -2.40
C SER A 289 -12.67 17.72 -0.99
N ASN A 290 -12.96 16.44 -0.74
CA ASN A 290 -13.53 15.96 0.52
C ASN A 290 -12.54 15.06 1.27
N THR A 291 -12.50 15.10 2.56
CA THR A 291 -12.09 14.05 3.49
C THR A 291 -10.62 13.81 3.82
N GLY A 292 -10.29 14.09 5.06
CA GLY A 292 -9.25 13.42 5.82
C GLY A 292 -9.81 12.19 6.57
N THR A 293 -10.52 11.24 5.92
CA THR A 293 -11.03 10.03 6.58
C THR A 293 -10.12 8.84 6.32
N THR A 294 -9.97 7.97 7.32
CA THR A 294 -9.27 6.69 7.15
C THR A 294 -10.18 5.69 6.45
N ARG A 295 -11.47 5.69 6.80
CA ARG A 295 -12.48 4.74 6.30
C ARG A 295 -13.34 5.35 5.20
N GLY A 296 -13.80 4.48 4.30
CA GLY A 296 -14.81 4.76 3.30
C GLY A 296 -16.23 4.57 3.84
N ASN A 297 -17.19 4.50 2.93
CA ASN A 297 -18.60 4.29 3.22
C ASN A 297 -19.04 2.87 2.82
N LEU A 298 -18.29 1.84 3.23
CA LEU A 298 -18.59 0.46 2.86
C LEU A 298 -19.82 -0.06 3.59
N ASP A 299 -20.89 -0.32 2.84
CA ASP A 299 -22.04 -1.10 3.31
C ASP A 299 -21.68 -2.60 3.30
N GLY A 300 -21.04 -3.09 4.36
CA GLY A 300 -20.62 -4.47 4.39
C GLY A 300 -19.77 -4.84 5.61
N ARG A 301 -19.30 -6.09 5.61
CA ARG A 301 -18.49 -6.58 6.72
C ARG A 301 -17.06 -6.10 6.61
N VAL A 302 -16.57 -5.44 7.65
CA VAL A 302 -15.17 -4.99 7.80
C VAL A 302 -14.48 -5.80 8.88
N PHE A 303 -13.32 -6.37 8.56
CA PHE A 303 -12.48 -7.09 9.51
C PHE A 303 -11.44 -6.15 10.13
N GLU A 304 -11.45 -6.05 11.46
CA GLU A 304 -10.50 -5.22 12.22
C GLU A 304 -9.13 -5.88 12.40
N HIS A 305 -9.00 -7.17 12.11
CA HIS A 305 -7.78 -7.95 12.26
C HIS A 305 -7.57 -8.91 11.09
N SER A 306 -6.30 -9.12 10.72
CA SER A 306 -5.89 -10.16 9.79
C SER A 306 -5.00 -11.16 10.50
N ILE A 307 -5.53 -12.33 10.82
CA ILE A 307 -4.77 -13.45 11.42
C ILE A 307 -3.61 -13.83 10.46
N TRP A 308 -3.86 -13.79 9.17
CA TRP A 308 -2.86 -14.15 8.15
C TRP A 308 -1.65 -13.22 8.17
N SER A 309 -1.85 -11.90 8.22
CA SER A 309 -0.73 -10.96 8.31
C SER A 309 0.05 -11.08 9.62
N GLN A 310 -0.63 -11.38 10.73
CA GLN A 310 0.01 -11.64 12.02
C GLN A 310 0.87 -12.91 12.00
N MET A 311 0.42 -13.97 11.32
CA MET A 311 1.20 -15.20 11.17
C MET A 311 2.45 -14.99 10.31
N GLN A 312 2.37 -14.24 9.22
CA GLN A 312 3.51 -13.94 8.35
C GLN A 312 4.63 -13.17 9.08
N GLN A 313 4.27 -12.37 10.07
CA GLN A 313 5.20 -11.60 10.90
C GLN A 313 5.80 -12.40 12.08
N LYS A 314 5.35 -13.65 12.28
CA LYS A 314 5.85 -14.58 13.32
C LYS A 314 6.37 -15.85 12.67
N PRO A 315 7.68 -15.94 12.29
CA PRO A 315 8.23 -17.03 11.49
C PRO A 315 8.06 -18.43 12.11
N LEU A 316 8.02 -18.55 13.43
CA LEU A 316 7.77 -19.83 14.13
C LEU A 316 6.32 -20.32 13.94
N LEU A 317 5.33 -19.44 13.77
CA LEU A 317 3.94 -19.80 13.52
C LEU A 317 3.71 -20.16 12.04
N SER A 318 4.46 -19.55 11.11
CA SER A 318 4.36 -19.85 9.68
C SER A 318 4.87 -21.25 9.35
N LEU A 319 5.90 -21.74 10.02
CA LEU A 319 6.40 -23.12 9.89
C LEU A 319 5.37 -24.14 10.39
N GLY A 320 4.69 -23.85 11.52
CA GLY A 320 3.62 -24.71 12.06
C GLY A 320 2.39 -24.76 11.13
N ALA A 321 2.00 -23.64 10.54
CA ALA A 321 0.87 -23.58 9.62
C ALA A 321 1.17 -24.30 8.29
N ALA A 322 2.38 -24.15 7.75
CA ALA A 322 2.81 -24.88 6.55
C ALA A 322 2.85 -26.38 6.77
N ALA A 323 3.31 -26.83 7.94
CA ALA A 323 3.29 -28.24 8.32
C ALA A 323 1.87 -28.81 8.45
N LEU A 324 0.92 -28.04 9.01
CA LEU A 324 -0.49 -28.43 9.10
C LEU A 324 -1.17 -28.51 7.75
N VAL A 325 -0.91 -27.57 6.83
CA VAL A 325 -1.44 -27.61 5.45
C VAL A 325 -0.83 -28.80 4.69
N GLY A 326 0.47 -29.04 4.80
CA GLY A 326 1.14 -30.18 4.20
C GLY A 326 0.58 -31.53 4.72
N ALA A 327 0.33 -31.63 6.02
CA ALA A 327 -0.28 -32.81 6.63
C ALA A 327 -1.73 -33.02 6.17
N ALA A 328 -2.53 -31.95 6.03
CA ALA A 328 -3.91 -32.01 5.53
C ALA A 328 -3.95 -32.48 4.05
N ILE A 329 -3.04 -31.96 3.21
CA ILE A 329 -2.93 -32.39 1.80
C ILE A 329 -2.48 -33.85 1.70
N ALA A 330 -1.53 -34.27 2.56
CA ALA A 330 -1.05 -35.67 2.59
C ALA A 330 -2.11 -36.66 3.11
N MET A 331 -3.04 -36.22 3.96
CA MET A 331 -4.18 -37.03 4.41
C MET A 331 -5.29 -37.09 3.36
N ALA A 332 -5.59 -35.96 2.67
CA ALA A 332 -6.61 -35.93 1.61
C ALA A 332 -6.22 -36.68 0.33
N GLY A 333 -4.93 -36.95 0.10
CA GLY A 333 -4.44 -37.75 -1.03
C GLY A 333 -4.28 -39.24 -0.74
N ARG A 334 -4.81 -39.74 0.39
CA ARG A 334 -4.75 -41.16 0.79
C ARG A 334 -6.11 -41.91 0.70
N ASP A 335 -7.14 -41.22 0.25
CA ASP A 335 -8.42 -41.77 -0.17
C ASP A 335 -8.52 -41.73 -1.73
#